data_5fcb96533c4903bd452382033bf174ba
#
_entry.id   5fcb96533c4903bd452382033bf174ba
#
_cell.length_a   1.000
_cell.length_b   1.000
_cell.length_c   1.000
_cell.angle_alpha   90.00
_cell.angle_beta   90.00
_cell.angle_gamma   90.00
#
_symmetry.space_group_name_H-M   'P 1'
#
loop_
_entity.id
_entity.type
_entity.pdbx_description
1 polymer ?
#
loop_
_entity_poly.entity_id
_entity_poly.type
_entity_poly.pdbx_seq_one_letter_code
_entity_poly.pdbx_strand_id
1 'polypeptide(L)'
;MNNEYNVHIMNTDSKKLLKLELELLNKIHNGENLTQRIISRELNVALGMANTLIKRLVKKGFLKLKQAPMKRYLYYLTPKGMLEKTK
;
A
#
# COMPACT_ATOMS: atom_id res chain seq x y z
N MET A 1 -18.40 2.36 23.20
CA MET A 1 -17.09 2.59 22.99
C MET A 1 -16.76 4.02 22.80
N ASN A 2 -15.80 4.44 23.41
CA ASN A 2 -15.63 5.84 23.41
C ASN A 2 -14.84 6.29 22.20
N ASN A 3 -15.27 7.43 21.69
CA ASN A 3 -14.71 7.99 20.49
C ASN A 3 -13.30 8.51 20.69
N GLU A 4 -13.00 8.95 21.90
CA GLU A 4 -11.67 9.45 22.20
C GLU A 4 -10.62 8.38 22.02
N TYR A 5 -10.91 7.19 22.51
CA TYR A 5 -9.98 6.09 22.39
C TYR A 5 -9.77 5.74 20.92
N ASN A 6 -10.86 5.68 20.17
CA ASN A 6 -10.78 5.35 18.74
C ASN A 6 -10.02 6.41 17.97
N VAL A 7 -10.26 7.67 18.28
CA VAL A 7 -9.55 8.77 17.61
C VAL A 7 -8.06 8.69 17.89
N HIS A 8 -7.70 8.41 19.14
CA HIS A 8 -6.29 8.31 19.50
C HIS A 8 -5.60 7.19 18.73
N ILE A 9 -6.25 6.02 18.65
CA ILE A 9 -5.71 4.89 17.93
C ILE A 9 -5.60 5.21 16.45
N MET A 10 -6.60 5.88 15.88
CA MET A 10 -6.59 6.23 14.47
C MET A 10 -5.42 7.15 14.13
N ASN A 11 -5.10 8.10 15.00
CA ASN A 11 -3.97 8.98 14.76
C ASN A 11 -2.67 8.21 14.70
N THR A 12 -2.48 7.29 15.63
CA THR A 12 -1.29 6.45 15.65
C THR A 12 -1.23 5.58 14.42
N ASP A 13 -2.38 4.98 14.06
CA ASP A 13 -2.46 4.11 12.90
C ASP A 13 -2.21 4.87 11.61
N SER A 14 -2.66 6.13 11.55
CA SER A 14 -2.44 6.94 10.35
C SER A 14 -0.98 7.17 10.08
N LYS A 15 -0.19 7.45 11.11
CA LYS A 15 1.24 7.64 10.96
C LYS A 15 1.92 6.35 10.51
N LYS A 16 1.53 5.23 11.10
CA LYS A 16 2.06 3.93 10.69
C LYS A 16 1.68 3.62 9.26
N LEU A 17 0.44 3.91 8.88
CA LEU A 17 -0.01 3.64 7.52
C LEU A 17 0.76 4.46 6.51
N LEU A 18 1.00 5.74 6.81
CA LEU A 18 1.79 6.58 5.90
C LEU A 18 3.19 6.02 5.71
N LYS A 19 3.82 5.61 6.80
CA LYS A 19 5.15 5.03 6.71
C LYS A 19 5.15 3.76 5.88
N LEU A 20 4.17 2.91 6.10
CA LEU A 20 4.07 1.66 5.37
C LEU A 20 3.76 1.91 3.89
N GLU A 21 2.94 2.91 3.60
CA GLU A 21 2.66 3.29 2.22
C GLU A 21 3.93 3.69 1.49
N LEU A 22 4.76 4.50 2.13
CA LEU A 22 6.01 4.93 1.53
C LEU A 22 6.96 3.75 1.34
N GLU A 23 7.02 2.86 2.32
CA GLU A 23 7.83 1.66 2.19
C GLU A 23 7.37 0.80 1.02
N LEU A 24 6.06 0.66 0.85
CA LEU A 24 5.51 -0.13 -0.24
C LEU A 24 5.84 0.52 -1.59
N LEU A 25 5.66 1.83 -1.69
CA LEU A 25 5.99 2.54 -2.94
C LEU A 25 7.44 2.31 -3.33
N ASN A 26 8.34 2.32 -2.35
CA ASN A 26 9.75 2.12 -2.63
C ASN A 26 10.08 0.70 -3.07
N LYS A 27 9.22 -0.25 -2.77
CA LYS A 27 9.46 -1.64 -3.14
C LYS A 27 8.84 -2.03 -4.47
N ILE A 28 7.98 -1.19 -5.04
CA ILE A 28 7.28 -1.53 -6.28
C ILE A 28 8.12 -1.13 -7.47
N HIS A 29 8.32 -2.09 -8.38
CA HIS A 29 8.92 -1.85 -9.68
C HIS A 29 7.84 -2.04 -10.74
N ASN A 30 7.77 -1.13 -11.70
CA ASN A 30 6.72 -1.13 -12.70
C ASN A 30 6.65 -2.47 -13.43
N GLY A 31 5.43 -3.00 -13.53
CA GLY A 31 5.20 -4.27 -14.18
C GLY A 31 5.56 -5.49 -13.37
N GLU A 32 5.94 -5.27 -12.13
CA GLU A 32 6.31 -6.39 -11.27
C GLU A 32 5.08 -7.19 -10.87
N ASN A 33 5.24 -8.50 -10.86
CA ASN A 33 4.17 -9.40 -10.44
C ASN A 33 4.30 -9.68 -8.95
N LEU A 34 3.65 -8.84 -8.16
CA LEU A 34 3.63 -8.99 -6.72
C LEU A 34 2.29 -9.55 -6.28
N THR A 35 2.29 -10.31 -5.20
CA THR A 35 1.06 -10.75 -4.56
C THR A 35 0.93 -10.04 -3.23
N GLN A 36 -0.30 -10.00 -2.71
CA GLN A 36 -0.51 -9.45 -1.38
C GLN A 36 0.32 -10.19 -0.34
N ARG A 37 0.49 -11.49 -0.55
CA ARG A 37 1.27 -12.32 0.36
C ARG A 37 2.74 -11.91 0.38
N ILE A 38 3.30 -11.64 -0.80
CA ILE A 38 4.67 -11.17 -0.90
C ILE A 38 4.81 -9.81 -0.23
N ILE A 39 3.87 -8.91 -0.49
CA ILE A 39 3.88 -7.58 0.10
C ILE A 39 3.81 -7.67 1.63
N SER A 40 2.92 -8.51 2.14
CA SER A 40 2.79 -8.65 3.59
C SER A 40 4.08 -9.14 4.22
N ARG A 41 4.77 -10.05 3.54
CA ARG A 41 6.04 -10.58 4.03
C ARG A 41 7.12 -9.52 3.98
N GLU A 42 7.21 -8.80 2.86
CA GLU A 42 8.22 -7.76 2.68
C GLU A 42 8.09 -6.64 3.70
N LEU A 43 6.86 -6.26 4.00
CA LEU A 43 6.60 -5.17 4.94
C LEU A 43 6.41 -5.66 6.37
N ASN A 44 6.41 -6.97 6.56
CA ASN A 44 6.18 -7.57 7.88
C ASN A 44 4.85 -7.12 8.48
N VAL A 45 3.79 -7.24 7.69
CA VAL A 45 2.44 -6.88 8.12
C VAL A 45 1.48 -8.02 7.78
N ALA A 46 0.31 -8.01 8.40
CA ALA A 46 -0.72 -9.00 8.10
C ALA A 46 -1.20 -8.84 6.67
N LEU A 47 -1.71 -9.94 6.11
CA LEU A 47 -2.21 -9.94 4.73
C LEU A 47 -3.29 -8.91 4.52
N GLY A 48 -4.21 -8.77 5.49
CA GLY A 48 -5.27 -7.76 5.40
C GLY A 48 -4.71 -6.35 5.37
N MET A 49 -3.62 -6.11 6.09
CA MET A 49 -2.98 -4.80 6.08
C MET A 49 -2.35 -4.53 4.71
N ALA A 50 -1.72 -5.53 4.12
CA ALA A 50 -1.16 -5.39 2.77
C ALA A 50 -2.25 -4.98 1.79
N ASN A 51 -3.40 -5.65 1.86
CA ASN A 51 -4.53 -5.32 1.00
C ASN A 51 -5.00 -3.88 1.23
N THR A 52 -5.07 -3.47 2.49
CA THR A 52 -5.47 -2.11 2.83
C THR A 52 -4.52 -1.09 2.25
N LEU A 53 -3.21 -1.34 2.37
CA LEU A 53 -2.21 -0.42 1.84
C LEU A 53 -2.32 -0.27 0.32
N ILE A 54 -2.51 -1.38 -0.38
CA ILE A 54 -2.68 -1.35 -1.83
C ILE A 54 -3.88 -0.50 -2.20
N LYS A 55 -5.01 -0.75 -1.54
CA LYS A 55 -6.24 0.01 -1.84
C LYS A 55 -6.07 1.49 -1.58
N ARG A 56 -5.38 1.84 -0.50
CA ARG A 56 -5.14 3.24 -0.18
C ARG A 56 -4.28 3.92 -1.24
N LEU A 57 -3.22 3.24 -1.70
CA LEU A 57 -2.35 3.79 -2.72
C LEU A 57 -3.07 3.98 -4.05
N VAL A 58 -3.93 3.02 -4.41
CA VAL A 58 -4.73 3.15 -5.62
C VAL A 58 -5.69 4.34 -5.50
N LYS A 59 -6.36 4.44 -4.36
CA LYS A 59 -7.32 5.53 -4.14
C LYS A 59 -6.63 6.89 -4.16
N LYS A 60 -5.41 6.97 -3.65
CA LYS A 60 -4.65 8.23 -3.66
C LYS A 60 -4.07 8.56 -5.04
N GLY A 61 -4.18 7.63 -5.99
CA GLY A 61 -3.67 7.86 -7.33
C GLY A 61 -2.18 7.61 -7.49
N PHE A 62 -1.56 6.93 -6.52
CA PHE A 62 -0.12 6.64 -6.56
C PHE A 62 0.18 5.32 -7.25
N LEU A 63 -0.80 4.43 -7.30
CA LEU A 63 -0.59 3.06 -7.77
C LEU A 63 -1.70 2.68 -8.72
N LYS A 64 -1.33 1.97 -9.79
CA LYS A 64 -2.28 1.44 -10.75
C LYS A 64 -2.07 -0.06 -10.84
N LEU A 65 -3.16 -0.83 -10.82
CA LEU A 65 -3.12 -2.26 -10.95
C LEU A 65 -3.64 -2.66 -12.32
N LYS A 66 -2.94 -3.61 -12.94
CA LYS A 66 -3.38 -4.18 -14.20
C LYS A 66 -3.54 -5.67 -14.00
N GLN A 67 -4.71 -6.19 -14.38
CA GLN A 67 -4.97 -7.61 -14.26
C GLN A 67 -4.19 -8.39 -15.31
N ALA A 68 -3.59 -9.48 -14.87
CA ALA A 68 -2.82 -10.37 -15.74
C ALA A 68 -3.45 -11.76 -15.71
N PRO A 69 -3.08 -12.65 -16.64
CA PRO A 69 -3.63 -14.02 -16.67
C PRO A 69 -3.41 -14.71 -15.32
N MET A 70 -4.29 -15.68 -15.03
CA MET A 70 -4.22 -16.49 -13.82
C MET A 70 -4.49 -15.67 -12.55
N LYS A 71 -5.36 -14.67 -12.66
CA LYS A 71 -5.82 -13.86 -11.52
C LYS A 71 -4.70 -13.15 -10.80
N ARG A 72 -3.65 -12.78 -11.52
CA ARG A 72 -2.55 -12.03 -10.97
C ARG A 72 -2.71 -10.55 -11.28
N TYR A 73 -1.98 -9.72 -10.57
CA TYR A 73 -1.99 -8.27 -10.79
C TYR A 73 -0.56 -7.78 -10.97
N LEU A 74 -0.40 -6.92 -11.95
CA LEU A 74 0.85 -6.20 -12.15
C LEU A 74 0.69 -4.82 -11.56
N TYR A 75 1.73 -4.35 -10.91
CA TYR A 75 1.69 -3.09 -10.18
C TYR A 75 2.52 -2.05 -10.91
N TYR A 76 1.96 -0.86 -11.05
CA TYR A 76 2.62 0.24 -11.73
C TYR A 76 2.50 1.49 -10.88
N LEU A 77 3.61 2.22 -10.75
CA LEU A 77 3.57 3.53 -10.14
C LEU A 77 3.07 4.54 -11.16
N THR A 78 2.13 5.37 -10.74
CA THR A 78 1.69 6.50 -11.55
C THR A 78 2.77 7.59 -11.49
N PRO A 79 2.73 8.60 -12.37
CA PRO A 79 3.64 9.74 -12.22
C PRO A 79 3.55 10.35 -10.82
N LYS A 80 2.33 10.47 -10.29
CA LYS A 80 2.13 10.98 -8.95
C LYS A 80 2.78 10.08 -7.90
N GLY A 81 2.67 8.76 -8.09
CA GLY A 81 3.31 7.80 -7.18
C GLY A 81 4.82 7.89 -7.25
N MET A 82 5.37 8.10 -8.42
CA MET A 82 6.83 8.23 -8.56
C MET A 82 7.34 9.48 -7.84
N LEU A 83 6.59 10.57 -7.91
CA LEU A 83 6.95 11.77 -7.17
C LEU A 83 6.89 11.53 -5.67
N GLU A 84 5.86 10.84 -5.22
CA GLU A 84 5.71 10.53 -3.80
C GLU A 84 6.83 9.64 -3.31
N LYS A 85 7.25 8.70 -4.15
CA LYS A 85 8.32 7.76 -3.80
C LYS A 85 9.65 8.46 -3.55
N THR A 86 9.89 9.59 -4.22
CA THR A 86 11.16 10.31 -4.09
C THR A 86 11.22 11.27 -2.91
N LYS A 87 10.12 11.41 -2.18
CA LYS A 87 10.09 12.32 -1.03
C LYS A 87 10.83 11.80 0.18
#